data_bbf95d216f1e3547ab30e755dd693102
#
_entry.id   bbf95d216f1e3547ab30e755dd693102
#
_cell.length_a   1.000
_cell.length_b   1.000
_cell.length_c   1.000
_cell.angle_alpha   90.00
_cell.angle_beta   90.00
_cell.angle_gamma   90.00
#
_symmetry.space_group_name_H-M   'P 1'
#
loop_
_entity.id
_entity.type
_entity.pdbx_description
1 polymer ?
#
loop_
_entity_poly.entity_id
_entity_poly.type
_entity_poly.pdbx_seq_one_letter_code
_entity_poly.pdbx_strand_id
1 'polypeptide(L)' 'MKIKIKEIALEKKGYSLYKLAQVLNLPQQTVYSWAKGRTQPSYLNLDKLCDVLECSVGELLEAEPVQKKLF' A
#
# COMPACT_ATOMS: atom_id res chain seq x y z
N MET A 1 -7.85 4.34 8.25
CA MET A 1 -7.68 4.01 6.83
C MET A 1 -6.66 2.88 6.69
N LYS A 2 -6.98 1.90 5.90
CA LYS A 2 -6.08 0.78 5.70
C LYS A 2 -5.49 0.83 4.31
N ILE A 3 -4.28 0.32 4.19
CA ILE A 3 -3.62 0.23 2.90
C ILE A 3 -3.44 -1.23 2.55
N LYS A 4 -3.99 -1.64 1.43
CA LYS A 4 -3.97 -3.04 1.02
C LYS A 4 -2.71 -3.37 0.22
N ILE A 5 -1.56 -2.98 0.76
CA ILE A 5 -0.30 -3.16 0.07
C ILE A 5 0.00 -4.64 -0.19
N LYS A 6 -0.11 -5.45 0.84
CA LYS A 6 0.24 -6.85 0.71
C LYS A 6 -0.66 -7.55 -0.30
N GLU A 7 -1.95 -7.32 -0.18
CA GLU A 7 -2.92 -7.97 -1.05
C GLU A 7 -2.76 -7.52 -2.50
N ILE A 8 -2.63 -6.22 -2.69
CA ILE A 8 -2.51 -5.67 -4.06
C ILE A 8 -1.19 -6.10 -4.69
N ALA A 9 -0.10 -6.07 -3.93
CA ALA A 9 1.19 -6.47 -4.47
C ALA A 9 1.16 -7.93 -4.92
N LEU A 10 0.57 -8.77 -4.11
CA LEU A 10 0.48 -10.18 -4.46
C LEU A 10 -0.44 -10.42 -5.64
N GLU A 11 -1.59 -9.77 -5.63
CA GLU A 11 -2.60 -9.97 -6.67
C GLU A 11 -2.15 -9.44 -8.02
N LYS A 12 -1.57 -8.25 -8.03
CA LYS A 12 -1.24 -7.60 -9.30
C LYS A 12 0.12 -7.98 -9.86
N LYS A 13 1.08 -8.23 -8.98
CA LYS A 13 2.44 -8.49 -9.44
C LYS A 13 3.06 -9.78 -8.88
N GLY A 14 2.37 -10.41 -7.93
CA GLY A 14 2.96 -11.57 -7.29
C GLY A 14 4.13 -11.24 -6.39
N TYR A 15 4.23 -10.01 -5.92
CA TYR A 15 5.32 -9.58 -5.06
C TYR A 15 5.01 -9.87 -3.60
N SER A 16 6.01 -10.37 -2.88
CA SER A 16 5.95 -10.37 -1.43
C SER A 16 6.31 -8.97 -0.94
N LEU A 17 6.13 -8.70 0.34
CA LEU A 17 6.51 -7.41 0.89
C LEU A 17 8.01 -7.18 0.76
N TYR A 18 8.80 -8.25 0.91
CA TYR A 18 10.24 -8.17 0.74
C TYR A 18 10.59 -7.74 -0.69
N LYS A 19 9.97 -8.38 -1.67
CA LYS A 19 10.23 -8.06 -3.07
C LYS A 19 9.77 -6.64 -3.38
N LEU A 20 8.63 -6.24 -2.83
CA LEU A 20 8.13 -4.90 -3.05
C LEU A 20 9.10 -3.85 -2.50
N ALA A 21 9.67 -4.11 -1.32
CA ALA A 21 10.64 -3.19 -0.74
C ALA A 21 11.86 -3.07 -1.64
N GLN A 22 12.30 -4.18 -2.23
CA GLN A 22 13.44 -4.14 -3.14
C GLN A 22 13.13 -3.32 -4.38
N VAL A 23 11.96 -3.51 -4.95
CA VAL A 23 11.57 -2.79 -6.17
C VAL A 23 11.45 -1.29 -5.88
N LEU A 24 10.93 -0.95 -4.70
CA LEU A 24 10.81 0.45 -4.32
C LEU A 24 12.12 1.05 -3.84
N ASN A 25 13.11 0.20 -3.60
CA ASN A 25 14.40 0.63 -3.08
C ASN A 25 14.25 1.27 -1.71
N LEU A 26 13.45 0.65 -0.86
CA LEU A 26 13.18 1.12 0.49
C LEU A 26 13.49 0.01 1.50
N PRO A 27 13.73 0.37 2.77
CA PRO A 27 13.96 -0.63 3.78
C PRO A 27 12.74 -1.51 3.96
N GLN A 28 12.94 -2.79 4.23
CA GLN A 28 11.85 -3.71 4.47
C GLN A 28 10.96 -3.23 5.61
N GLN A 29 11.56 -2.72 6.66
CA GLN A 29 10.81 -2.27 7.82
C GLN A 29 9.80 -1.20 7.46
N THR A 30 10.14 -0.32 6.54
CA THR A 30 9.24 0.74 6.12
C THR A 30 7.99 0.16 5.46
N VAL A 31 8.21 -0.76 4.53
CA VAL A 31 7.09 -1.37 3.80
C VAL A 31 6.24 -2.23 4.75
N TYR A 32 6.89 -2.97 5.62
CA TYR A 32 6.18 -3.79 6.59
C TYR A 32 5.34 -2.93 7.54
N SER A 33 5.88 -1.78 7.94
CA SER A 33 5.12 -0.86 8.80
C SER A 33 3.88 -0.36 8.11
N TRP A 34 3.98 -0.06 6.82
CA TRP A 34 2.81 0.36 6.06
C TRP A 34 1.78 -0.76 6.00
N ALA A 35 2.23 -1.98 5.74
CA ALA A 35 1.33 -3.10 5.61
C ALA A 35 0.62 -3.42 6.92
N LYS A 36 1.29 -3.16 8.04
CA LYS A 36 0.69 -3.40 9.35
C LYS A 36 -0.13 -2.23 9.85
N GLY A 37 -0.10 -1.12 9.14
CA GLY A 37 -0.84 0.05 9.56
C GLY A 37 -0.19 0.88 10.64
N ARG A 38 1.07 0.63 10.94
CA ARG A 38 1.77 1.40 11.97
C ARG A 38 2.12 2.79 11.49
N THR A 39 2.53 2.90 10.23
CA THR A 39 2.84 4.18 9.63
C THR A 39 2.19 4.21 8.27
N GLN A 40 2.14 5.37 7.67
CA GLN A 40 1.55 5.52 6.35
C GLN A 40 2.56 6.13 5.39
N PRO A 41 2.51 5.72 4.12
CA PRO A 41 3.43 6.30 3.15
C PRO A 41 3.05 7.74 2.85
N SER A 42 4.05 8.54 2.52
CA SER A 42 3.81 9.90 2.05
C SER A 42 3.16 9.84 0.67
N TYR A 43 2.68 10.98 0.19
CA TYR A 43 2.10 11.02 -1.14
C TYR A 43 3.09 10.57 -2.20
N LEU A 44 4.35 10.95 -2.02
CA LEU A 44 5.39 10.55 -2.97
C LEU A 44 5.52 9.04 -3.01
N ASN A 45 5.51 8.41 -1.84
CA ASN A 45 5.61 6.96 -1.77
C ASN A 45 4.34 6.28 -2.26
N LEU A 46 3.19 6.89 -2.05
CA LEU A 46 1.95 6.36 -2.60
C LEU A 46 2.00 6.35 -4.12
N ASP A 47 2.54 7.42 -4.72
CA ASP A 47 2.71 7.47 -6.17
C ASP A 47 3.62 6.35 -6.65
N LYS A 48 4.71 6.13 -5.94
CA LYS A 48 5.63 5.06 -6.32
C LYS A 48 4.96 3.70 -6.23
N LEU A 49 4.18 3.49 -5.18
CA LEU A 49 3.45 2.24 -5.02
C LEU A 49 2.47 2.03 -6.16
N CYS A 50 1.75 3.08 -6.52
CA CYS A 50 0.79 2.98 -7.61
C CYS A 50 1.47 2.67 -8.93
N ASP A 51 2.62 3.31 -9.18
CA ASP A 51 3.38 3.04 -10.39
C ASP A 51 3.88 1.61 -10.44
N VAL A 52 4.48 1.15 -9.36
CA VAL A 52 5.06 -0.18 -9.31
C VAL A 52 3.98 -1.25 -9.39
N LEU A 53 2.87 -1.04 -8.71
CA LEU A 53 1.80 -2.04 -8.67
C LEU A 53 0.78 -1.84 -9.79
N GLU A 54 0.93 -0.77 -10.55
CA GLU A 54 0.02 -0.47 -11.66
C GLU A 54 -1.43 -0.44 -11.20
N CYS A 55 -1.65 0.32 -10.14
CA CYS A 55 -2.99 0.46 -9.59
C CYS A 55 -3.25 1.93 -9.26
N SER A 56 -4.49 2.25 -8.97
CA SER A 56 -4.84 3.61 -8.56
C SER A 56 -4.74 3.71 -7.05
N VAL A 57 -4.70 4.93 -6.56
CA VAL A 57 -4.68 5.16 -5.12
C VAL A 57 -5.95 4.59 -4.48
N GLY A 58 -7.08 4.71 -5.17
CA GLY A 58 -8.33 4.18 -4.65
C GLY A 58 -8.30 2.66 -4.48
N GLU A 59 -7.59 1.96 -5.36
CA GLU A 59 -7.45 0.52 -5.22
C GLU A 59 -6.52 0.16 -4.07
N LEU A 60 -5.50 0.96 -3.87
CA LEU A 60 -4.51 0.69 -2.85
C LEU A 60 -5.04 0.97 -1.46
N LEU A 61 -5.82 2.02 -1.31
CA LEU A 61 -6.35 2.41 -0.03
C LEU A 61 -7.75 1.83 0.14
N GLU A 62 -7.95 1.15 1.26
CA GLU A 62 -9.26 0.60 1.53
C GLU A 62 -10.11 1.64 2.19
N ALA A 63 -11.20 2.01 1.55
CA ALA A 63 -12.10 3.00 2.10
C ALA A 63 -12.91 2.37 3.23
N GLU A 64 -13.12 3.13 4.29
CA GLU A 64 -13.93 2.65 5.38
C GLU A 64 -15.38 2.88 5.05
N PRO A 65 -16.18 1.85 5.00
CA PRO A 65 -17.57 2.04 4.63
C PRO A 65 -18.35 2.82 5.64
N VAL A 66 -17.85 2.84 6.82
CA VAL A 66 -18.57 3.50 7.85
C VAL A 66 -18.60 4.94 7.79
N GLN A 67 -17.70 5.45 7.11
CA GLN A 67 -17.62 6.80 7.06
C GLN A 67 -18.78 7.38 6.60
N LYS A 68 -19.33 6.63 6.27
CA LYS A 68 -20.37 7.11 5.95
C LYS A 68 -21.25 7.32 6.91
N LYS A 69 -21.19 7.22 7.68
CA LYS A 69 -21.98 7.39 8.49
C LYS A 69 -22.14 8.27 9.11
N LEU A 70 -21.90 8.64 9.12
CA LEU A 70 -22.08 9.37 9.60
C LEU A 70 -22.78 10.17 9.60
N PHE A 71 -23.02 10.06 9.45
CA PHE A 71 -23.72 10.59 9.44
C PHE A 71 -24.34 10.77 9.58
#